data_1156a61795c7cd43c3950bcbc472bb85
#
_entry.id   1156a61795c7cd43c3950bcbc472bb85
#
_cell.length_a   1.000
_cell.length_b   1.000
_cell.length_c   1.000
_cell.angle_alpha   90.00
_cell.angle_beta   90.00
_cell.angle_gamma   90.00
#
_symmetry.space_group_name_H-M   'P 1'
#
loop_
_entity.id
_entity.type
_entity.pdbx_description
1 polymer ?
#
loop_
_entity_poly.entity_id
_entity_poly.type
_entity_poly.pdbx_seq_one_letter_code
_entity_poly.pdbx_strand_id
1 'polypeptide(L)'
;MHRRTLLAAGLAAALPAPGPAGAQPRPETLLVMEKTDHRLAFLDPSDGRRMAELDLPEFPHEFVVDAAGRHAFIGHYGLESSAASGEGGHSVIVADLAARRILRGIDLSPFNRLHGMAIDAADRLCVLSEEKSVLLSLDHPAEDSAAGYAVPTGGIRTHMLALSRDGERAYVTGLLSNTVSLVCPRDAAAAPVLVTTGRMPEGCCLSPEERTLYVGNRRSGTLAAVDTGTMRVRDTRAVGGDPLRVYSVRDGRLLLADLQRESLSISRGDMSEIALVPLGARPSASSLHPSRPLAYVSLTSDEVAVVDLERARVEGRMRTGRGADVTRLLPAG
;
A
#
# COMPACT_ATOMS: atom_id res chain seq x y z
N MET A 1 10.51 69.57 58.98
CA MET A 1 9.38 69.14 58.14
C MET A 1 9.91 68.12 57.11
N HIS A 2 9.80 66.83 57.35
CA HIS A 2 10.30 65.81 56.46
C HIS A 2 9.08 65.07 55.82
N ARG A 3 8.92 65.21 54.50
CA ARG A 3 7.93 64.53 53.73
C ARG A 3 8.48 63.13 53.39
N ARG A 4 7.81 62.06 53.85
CA ARG A 4 8.04 60.69 53.46
C ARG A 4 7.21 60.39 52.23
N THR A 5 7.86 60.00 51.13
CA THR A 5 7.24 59.49 49.91
C THR A 5 7.08 57.99 50.03
N LEU A 6 5.84 57.47 49.97
CA LEU A 6 5.52 56.06 49.92
C LEU A 6 5.57 55.59 48.47
N LEU A 7 6.48 54.66 48.18
CA LEU A 7 6.49 53.93 46.92
C LEU A 7 5.51 52.72 47.02
N ALA A 8 4.49 52.74 46.19
CA ALA A 8 3.61 51.60 46.02
C ALA A 8 4.21 50.62 45.00
N ALA A 9 4.58 49.42 45.44
CA ALA A 9 5.01 48.32 44.59
C ALA A 9 3.78 47.61 44.01
N GLY A 10 3.54 47.78 42.71
CA GLY A 10 2.50 47.01 42.00
C GLY A 10 3.00 45.58 41.70
N LEU A 11 2.32 44.58 42.27
CA LEU A 11 2.49 43.16 41.84
C LEU A 11 1.81 43.00 40.50
N ALA A 12 2.59 42.78 39.43
CA ALA A 12 2.09 42.28 38.15
C ALA A 12 1.85 40.77 38.28
N ALA A 13 0.60 40.31 38.28
CA ALA A 13 0.24 38.93 38.20
C ALA A 13 0.56 38.43 36.76
N ALA A 14 1.54 37.52 36.61
CA ALA A 14 1.79 36.81 35.39
C ALA A 14 0.64 35.86 35.07
N LEU A 15 -0.02 36.05 33.96
CA LEU A 15 -0.99 35.08 33.41
C LEU A 15 -0.24 33.78 33.04
N PRO A 16 -0.80 32.59 33.37
CA PRO A 16 -0.19 31.34 32.97
C PRO A 16 -0.17 31.24 31.44
N ALA A 17 0.98 30.84 30.89
CA ALA A 17 1.12 30.54 29.47
C ALA A 17 0.11 29.46 29.07
N PRO A 18 -0.55 29.56 27.90
CA PRO A 18 -1.43 28.50 27.43
C PRO A 18 -0.61 27.20 27.31
N GLY A 19 -1.07 26.15 27.98
CA GLY A 19 -0.49 24.81 27.86
C GLY A 19 -0.52 24.36 26.39
N PRO A 20 0.32 23.39 25.99
CA PRO A 20 0.31 22.87 24.64
C PRO A 20 -1.11 22.39 24.31
N ALA A 21 -1.69 22.95 23.24
CA ALA A 21 -2.99 22.52 22.75
C ALA A 21 -2.91 21.01 22.52
N GLY A 22 -3.66 20.22 23.31
CA GLY A 22 -3.74 18.79 23.13
C GLY A 22 -4.12 18.52 21.69
N ALA A 23 -3.34 17.68 21.00
CA ALA A 23 -3.65 17.29 19.63
C ALA A 23 -5.06 16.71 19.62
N GLN A 24 -5.96 17.29 18.83
CA GLN A 24 -7.30 16.75 18.65
C GLN A 24 -7.17 15.32 18.12
N PRO A 25 -7.92 14.34 18.68
CA PRO A 25 -7.86 12.99 18.16
C PRO A 25 -8.19 13.00 16.66
N ARG A 26 -7.31 12.37 15.87
CA ARG A 26 -7.52 12.24 14.42
C ARG A 26 -8.65 11.26 14.19
N PRO A 27 -9.71 11.62 13.43
CA PRO A 27 -10.75 10.68 13.06
C PRO A 27 -10.22 9.59 12.14
N GLU A 28 -10.85 8.41 12.11
CA GLU A 28 -10.59 7.42 11.07
C GLU A 28 -10.69 8.08 9.70
N THR A 29 -9.76 7.77 8.82
CA THR A 29 -9.70 8.37 7.48
C THR A 29 -9.35 7.30 6.47
N LEU A 30 -10.17 7.12 5.45
CA LEU A 30 -9.85 6.27 4.32
C LEU A 30 -9.14 7.09 3.26
N LEU A 31 -7.88 6.77 3.01
CA LEU A 31 -7.13 7.29 1.88
C LEU A 31 -7.46 6.48 0.63
N VAL A 32 -7.74 7.15 -0.47
CA VAL A 32 -8.02 6.50 -1.77
C VAL A 32 -7.19 7.17 -2.85
N MET A 33 -6.39 6.39 -3.55
CA MET A 33 -5.71 6.85 -4.75
C MET A 33 -6.71 6.95 -5.90
N GLU A 34 -6.92 8.14 -6.43
CA GLU A 34 -7.73 8.41 -7.61
C GLU A 34 -6.80 8.63 -8.80
N LYS A 35 -6.35 7.51 -9.37
CA LYS A 35 -5.25 7.47 -10.33
C LYS A 35 -5.48 8.31 -11.57
N THR A 36 -6.69 8.27 -12.13
CA THR A 36 -7.06 9.02 -13.34
C THR A 36 -7.34 10.50 -13.05
N ASP A 37 -7.74 10.84 -11.83
CA ASP A 37 -7.89 12.22 -11.39
C ASP A 37 -6.60 12.79 -10.79
N HIS A 38 -5.53 12.00 -10.73
CA HIS A 38 -4.20 12.39 -10.27
C HIS A 38 -4.22 12.98 -8.87
N ARG A 39 -4.88 12.30 -7.93
CA ARG A 39 -5.00 12.79 -6.55
C ARG A 39 -5.10 11.69 -5.51
N LEU A 40 -4.78 12.06 -4.27
CA LEU A 40 -5.06 11.27 -3.08
C LEU A 40 -6.28 11.88 -2.37
N ALA A 41 -7.37 11.13 -2.30
CA ALA A 41 -8.59 11.53 -1.60
C ALA A 41 -8.55 11.09 -0.13
N PHE A 42 -9.14 11.90 0.74
CA PHE A 42 -9.34 11.65 2.16
C PHE A 42 -10.84 11.52 2.41
N LEU A 43 -11.33 10.33 2.67
CA LEU A 43 -12.75 10.05 2.89
C LEU A 43 -13.03 9.70 4.34
N ASP A 44 -14.20 10.09 4.81
CA ASP A 44 -14.76 9.58 6.06
C ASP A 44 -15.25 8.14 5.82
N PRO A 45 -14.69 7.11 6.49
CA PRO A 45 -15.05 5.73 6.22
C PRO A 45 -16.47 5.37 6.69
N SER A 46 -17.14 6.23 7.46
CA SER A 46 -18.49 5.97 7.99
C SER A 46 -19.60 6.30 6.99
N ASP A 47 -19.39 7.30 6.14
CA ASP A 47 -20.42 7.80 5.20
C ASP A 47 -19.88 8.04 3.77
N GLY A 48 -18.56 7.90 3.56
CA GLY A 48 -17.90 8.14 2.27
C GLY A 48 -17.74 9.62 1.90
N ARG A 49 -18.01 10.53 2.84
CA ARG A 49 -17.88 11.97 2.58
C ARG A 49 -16.41 12.35 2.36
N ARG A 50 -16.15 13.07 1.26
CA ARG A 50 -14.83 13.63 0.98
C ARG A 50 -14.50 14.71 2.01
N MET A 51 -13.44 14.49 2.78
CA MET A 51 -12.95 15.44 3.78
C MET A 51 -11.87 16.37 3.21
N ALA A 52 -11.07 15.87 2.27
CA ALA A 52 -10.02 16.60 1.58
C ALA A 52 -9.52 15.84 0.36
N GLU A 53 -8.66 16.48 -0.40
CA GLU A 53 -7.90 15.88 -1.50
C GLU A 53 -6.52 16.51 -1.58
N LEU A 54 -5.57 15.81 -2.20
CA LEU A 54 -4.22 16.25 -2.46
C LEU A 54 -3.90 15.98 -3.92
N ASP A 55 -3.68 17.03 -4.70
CA ASP A 55 -3.29 16.90 -6.11
C ASP A 55 -1.88 16.31 -6.21
N LEU A 56 -1.70 15.40 -7.16
CA LEU A 56 -0.48 14.66 -7.40
C LEU A 56 -0.05 14.79 -8.88
N PRO A 57 1.20 14.49 -9.23
CA PRO A 57 1.60 14.31 -10.62
C PRO A 57 0.78 13.26 -11.35
N GLU A 58 0.81 13.28 -12.68
CA GLU A 58 0.03 12.39 -13.54
C GLU A 58 0.22 10.92 -13.21
N PHE A 59 -0.89 10.18 -13.15
CA PHE A 59 -0.94 8.75 -12.91
C PHE A 59 -0.11 8.27 -11.72
N PRO A 60 -0.36 8.80 -10.49
CA PRO A 60 0.16 8.21 -9.27
C PRO A 60 -0.44 6.80 -9.13
N HIS A 61 0.21 5.90 -8.42
CA HIS A 61 -0.29 4.53 -8.33
C HIS A 61 -0.22 3.98 -6.91
N GLU A 62 0.78 3.17 -6.59
CA GLU A 62 0.91 2.59 -5.26
C GLU A 62 1.32 3.64 -4.23
N PHE A 63 0.88 3.45 -3.00
CA PHE A 63 1.40 4.22 -1.87
C PHE A 63 1.42 3.38 -0.58
N VAL A 64 2.28 3.77 0.32
CA VAL A 64 2.37 3.24 1.68
C VAL A 64 2.38 4.38 2.69
N VAL A 65 2.08 4.08 3.95
CA VAL A 65 2.02 5.06 5.04
C VAL A 65 2.93 4.58 6.16
N ASP A 66 3.69 5.49 6.77
CA ASP A 66 4.54 5.19 7.93
C ASP A 66 3.70 4.69 9.13
N ALA A 67 4.35 4.01 10.07
CA ALA A 67 3.67 3.40 11.22
C ALA A 67 2.92 4.42 12.08
N ALA A 68 3.40 5.67 12.11
CA ALA A 68 2.76 6.76 12.85
C ALA A 68 1.57 7.40 12.10
N GLY A 69 1.35 7.04 10.84
CA GLY A 69 0.32 7.64 9.98
C GLY A 69 0.55 9.12 9.73
N ARG A 70 1.82 9.56 9.68
CA ARG A 70 2.21 10.96 9.44
C ARG A 70 2.50 11.23 7.98
N HIS A 71 3.18 10.29 7.30
CA HIS A 71 3.60 10.45 5.93
C HIS A 71 3.02 9.36 5.04
N ALA A 72 2.59 9.77 3.85
CA ALA A 72 2.39 8.85 2.74
C ALA A 72 3.59 8.96 1.78
N PHE A 73 4.09 7.79 1.34
CA PHE A 73 5.08 7.66 0.29
C PHE A 73 4.37 7.13 -0.94
N ILE A 74 4.32 7.92 -2.00
CA ILE A 74 3.49 7.68 -3.19
C ILE A 74 4.39 7.48 -4.39
N GLY A 75 4.27 6.35 -5.06
CA GLY A 75 5.00 6.04 -6.28
C GLY A 75 4.41 6.78 -7.48
N HIS A 76 5.21 7.59 -8.15
CA HIS A 76 4.86 8.20 -9.40
C HIS A 76 5.09 7.19 -10.53
N TYR A 77 4.00 6.52 -10.96
CA TYR A 77 4.06 5.58 -12.08
C TYR A 77 4.12 6.31 -13.42
N GLY A 78 3.38 7.41 -13.56
CA GLY A 78 3.43 8.33 -14.71
C GLY A 78 2.79 7.81 -15.98
N LEU A 79 2.05 6.70 -15.93
CA LEU A 79 1.35 6.12 -17.08
C LEU A 79 -0.01 5.55 -16.65
N GLU A 80 -0.97 5.57 -17.56
CA GLU A 80 -2.31 5.07 -17.29
C GLU A 80 -2.31 3.57 -16.94
N SER A 81 -1.48 2.78 -17.63
CA SER A 81 -1.39 1.34 -17.42
C SER A 81 0.00 0.79 -17.72
N SER A 82 0.28 -0.45 -17.32
CA SER A 82 1.51 -1.15 -17.64
C SER A 82 1.69 -1.42 -19.16
N ALA A 83 0.60 -1.39 -19.92
CA ALA A 83 0.62 -1.55 -21.38
C ALA A 83 0.87 -0.24 -22.14
N ALA A 84 0.75 0.92 -21.45
CA ALA A 84 0.98 2.22 -22.09
C ALA A 84 2.43 2.41 -22.46
N SER A 85 2.67 3.04 -23.62
CA SER A 85 4.00 3.43 -24.07
C SER A 85 4.45 4.72 -23.35
N GLY A 86 5.75 4.87 -23.16
CA GLY A 86 6.34 6.05 -22.51
C GLY A 86 7.34 5.65 -21.43
N GLU A 87 8.09 6.61 -20.94
CA GLU A 87 9.09 6.40 -19.91
C GLU A 87 8.44 6.15 -18.55
N GLY A 88 7.39 6.88 -18.23
CA GLY A 88 6.74 6.87 -16.90
C GLY A 88 7.45 7.73 -15.89
N GLY A 89 6.91 7.77 -14.67
CA GLY A 89 7.44 8.56 -13.56
C GLY A 89 8.60 7.87 -12.84
N HIS A 90 9.44 8.67 -12.20
CA HIS A 90 10.68 8.23 -11.53
C HIS A 90 10.83 8.82 -10.12
N SER A 91 9.77 9.31 -9.51
CA SER A 91 9.85 9.91 -8.17
C SER A 91 8.94 9.24 -7.16
N VAL A 92 9.39 9.21 -5.90
CA VAL A 92 8.51 8.97 -4.74
C VAL A 92 8.12 10.30 -4.16
N ILE A 93 6.82 10.55 -4.04
CA ILE A 93 6.27 11.77 -3.45
C ILE A 93 6.07 11.53 -1.97
N VAL A 94 6.61 12.41 -1.14
CA VAL A 94 6.42 12.41 0.31
C VAL A 94 5.34 13.42 0.66
N ALA A 95 4.24 12.96 1.24
CA ALA A 95 3.13 13.80 1.65
C ALA A 95 2.93 13.77 3.17
N ASP A 96 2.70 14.95 3.76
CA ASP A 96 2.25 15.09 5.14
C ASP A 96 0.72 14.91 5.20
N LEU A 97 0.29 13.85 5.86
CA LEU A 97 -1.13 13.48 5.93
C LEU A 97 -1.95 14.38 6.86
N ALA A 98 -1.34 14.95 7.90
CA ALA A 98 -2.02 15.87 8.81
C ALA A 98 -2.19 17.25 8.16
N ALA A 99 -1.13 17.78 7.53
CA ALA A 99 -1.16 19.04 6.83
C ALA A 99 -1.79 18.93 5.44
N ARG A 100 -1.99 17.70 4.92
CA ARG A 100 -2.58 17.41 3.59
C ARG A 100 -1.84 18.15 2.47
N ARG A 101 -0.52 18.04 2.47
CA ARG A 101 0.34 18.71 1.48
C ARG A 101 1.53 17.84 1.09
N ILE A 102 2.01 18.03 -0.12
CA ILE A 102 3.29 17.47 -0.56
C ILE A 102 4.42 18.19 0.18
N LEU A 103 5.32 17.42 0.77
CA LEU A 103 6.55 17.92 1.37
C LEU A 103 7.66 18.04 0.32
N ARG A 104 7.84 16.99 -0.47
CA ARG A 104 8.90 16.90 -1.48
C ARG A 104 8.70 15.70 -2.40
N GLY A 105 9.47 15.64 -3.46
CA GLY A 105 9.71 14.45 -4.29
C GLY A 105 11.13 13.93 -4.08
N ILE A 106 11.27 12.60 -4.08
CA ILE A 106 12.57 11.92 -4.10
C ILE A 106 12.78 11.45 -5.54
N ASP A 107 13.75 12.02 -6.24
CA ASP A 107 14.11 11.59 -7.59
C ASP A 107 14.89 10.28 -7.54
N LEU A 108 14.36 9.25 -8.17
CA LEU A 108 14.96 7.92 -8.25
C LEU A 108 15.50 7.59 -9.65
N SER A 109 15.69 8.61 -10.51
CA SER A 109 16.28 8.40 -11.84
C SER A 109 17.60 7.62 -11.76
N PRO A 110 17.87 6.68 -12.69
CA PRO A 110 17.15 6.39 -13.94
C PRO A 110 16.04 5.33 -13.77
N PHE A 111 15.57 5.05 -12.55
CA PHE A 111 14.57 4.04 -12.26
C PHE A 111 13.17 4.64 -12.43
N ASN A 112 12.36 4.04 -13.26
CA ASN A 112 11.07 4.59 -13.67
C ASN A 112 9.94 3.58 -13.51
N ARG A 113 8.68 4.04 -13.73
CA ARG A 113 7.45 3.26 -13.53
C ARG A 113 7.44 2.65 -12.14
N LEU A 114 7.50 3.54 -11.12
CA LEU A 114 7.52 3.11 -9.73
C LEU A 114 6.18 2.46 -9.37
N HIS A 115 6.20 1.16 -9.07
CA HIS A 115 5.02 0.36 -8.85
C HIS A 115 5.02 -0.26 -7.45
N GLY A 116 5.06 -1.57 -7.32
CA GLY A 116 4.93 -2.24 -6.03
C GLY A 116 5.73 -1.57 -4.93
N MET A 117 5.06 -1.20 -3.84
CA MET A 117 5.66 -0.52 -2.69
C MET A 117 5.34 -1.26 -1.40
N ALA A 118 6.29 -1.31 -0.49
CA ALA A 118 6.10 -1.82 0.86
C ALA A 118 6.96 -1.05 1.85
N ILE A 119 6.51 -1.01 3.09
CA ILE A 119 7.24 -0.40 4.22
C ILE A 119 7.34 -1.46 5.33
N ASP A 120 8.49 -1.57 5.95
CA ASP A 120 8.73 -2.52 7.03
C ASP A 120 8.39 -1.94 8.42
N ALA A 121 8.60 -2.74 9.46
CA ALA A 121 8.30 -2.33 10.84
C ALA A 121 9.20 -1.19 11.37
N ALA A 122 10.30 -0.88 10.68
CA ALA A 122 11.21 0.23 10.99
C ALA A 122 10.99 1.45 10.09
N ASP A 123 9.86 1.50 9.36
CA ASP A 123 9.51 2.54 8.39
C ASP A 123 10.52 2.66 7.22
N ARG A 124 11.24 1.58 6.87
CA ARG A 124 12.11 1.54 5.71
C ARG A 124 11.31 1.19 4.48
N LEU A 125 11.44 2.00 3.43
CA LEU A 125 10.66 1.88 2.21
C LEU A 125 11.36 0.99 1.18
N CYS A 126 10.61 0.08 0.58
CA CYS A 126 10.97 -0.64 -0.64
C CYS A 126 10.03 -0.23 -1.77
N VAL A 127 10.57 0.06 -2.96
CA VAL A 127 9.80 0.40 -4.16
C VAL A 127 10.40 -0.25 -5.40
N LEU A 128 9.55 -0.80 -6.27
CA LEU A 128 9.97 -1.42 -7.52
C LEU A 128 9.98 -0.43 -8.67
N SER A 129 11.07 -0.41 -9.43
CA SER A 129 11.08 0.08 -10.79
C SER A 129 10.62 -1.05 -11.72
N GLU A 130 9.39 -0.99 -12.21
CA GLU A 130 8.81 -2.03 -13.06
C GLU A 130 9.61 -2.21 -14.35
N GLU A 131 9.95 -1.11 -15.00
CA GLU A 131 10.66 -1.13 -16.30
C GLU A 131 12.08 -1.67 -16.18
N LYS A 132 12.79 -1.32 -15.11
CA LYS A 132 14.18 -1.77 -14.89
C LYS A 132 14.28 -3.10 -14.16
N SER A 133 13.17 -3.58 -13.56
CA SER A 133 13.15 -4.78 -12.71
C SER A 133 14.17 -4.70 -11.56
N VAL A 134 14.18 -3.57 -10.88
CA VAL A 134 15.08 -3.24 -9.76
C VAL A 134 14.24 -2.90 -8.54
N LEU A 135 14.62 -3.43 -7.38
CA LEU A 135 14.09 -3.05 -6.08
C LEU A 135 14.98 -1.95 -5.49
N LEU A 136 14.38 -0.83 -5.17
CA LEU A 136 15.01 0.31 -4.51
C LEU A 136 14.64 0.32 -3.05
N SER A 137 15.58 0.66 -2.16
CA SER A 137 15.34 0.76 -0.72
C SER A 137 15.83 2.09 -0.18
N LEU A 138 15.00 2.69 0.69
CA LEU A 138 15.28 3.92 1.41
C LEU A 138 15.13 3.62 2.91
N ASP A 139 16.16 3.91 3.69
CA ASP A 139 16.17 3.60 5.11
C ASP A 139 15.42 4.66 5.94
N HIS A 140 15.42 5.91 5.47
CA HIS A 140 14.72 7.04 6.10
C HIS A 140 13.92 7.82 5.04
N PRO A 141 12.85 7.25 4.47
CA PRO A 141 12.18 7.80 3.28
C PRO A 141 11.58 9.20 3.51
N ALA A 142 11.31 9.60 4.76
CA ALA A 142 10.90 10.97 5.09
C ALA A 142 12.04 11.99 4.92
N GLU A 143 13.31 11.56 4.96
CA GLU A 143 14.51 12.40 4.97
C GLU A 143 15.42 12.18 3.76
N ASP A 144 15.50 10.94 3.27
CA ASP A 144 16.38 10.52 2.17
C ASP A 144 16.08 11.29 0.87
N SER A 145 17.12 11.69 0.16
CA SER A 145 17.02 12.34 -1.15
C SER A 145 17.26 11.40 -2.34
N ALA A 146 17.69 10.15 -2.06
CA ALA A 146 17.96 9.11 -3.04
C ALA A 146 17.77 7.74 -2.40
N ALA A 147 17.70 6.68 -3.22
CA ALA A 147 17.73 5.31 -2.72
C ALA A 147 19.11 4.97 -2.14
N GLY A 148 19.14 4.32 -0.98
CA GLY A 148 20.36 3.78 -0.39
C GLY A 148 20.84 2.51 -1.10
N TYR A 149 19.91 1.73 -1.65
CA TYR A 149 20.18 0.49 -2.36
C TYR A 149 19.34 0.36 -3.62
N ALA A 150 19.92 -0.27 -4.64
CA ALA A 150 19.28 -0.66 -5.88
C ALA A 150 19.66 -2.10 -6.20
N VAL A 151 18.72 -3.03 -6.07
CA VAL A 151 18.98 -4.47 -6.15
C VAL A 151 18.22 -5.07 -7.33
N PRO A 152 18.91 -5.71 -8.30
CA PRO A 152 18.26 -6.42 -9.39
C PRO A 152 17.36 -7.55 -8.87
N THR A 153 16.14 -7.63 -9.36
CA THR A 153 15.18 -8.64 -8.88
C THR A 153 15.32 -9.99 -9.59
N GLY A 154 16.02 -10.06 -10.71
CA GLY A 154 16.18 -11.27 -11.53
C GLY A 154 14.93 -11.63 -12.34
N GLY A 155 13.81 -10.97 -12.14
CA GLY A 155 12.59 -11.13 -12.93
C GLY A 155 12.56 -10.19 -14.16
N ILE A 156 11.47 -10.27 -14.93
CA ILE A 156 11.20 -9.37 -16.04
C ILE A 156 9.86 -8.70 -15.80
N ARG A 157 9.86 -7.36 -15.85
CA ARG A 157 8.70 -6.52 -15.56
C ARG A 157 8.13 -6.83 -14.18
N THR A 158 8.95 -6.57 -13.17
CA THR A 158 8.60 -6.85 -11.78
C THR A 158 7.61 -5.83 -11.26
N HIS A 159 6.55 -6.30 -10.63
CA HIS A 159 5.32 -5.52 -10.49
C HIS A 159 4.90 -5.31 -9.04
N MET A 160 4.69 -6.39 -8.29
CA MET A 160 4.30 -6.32 -6.89
C MET A 160 5.33 -7.00 -5.99
N LEU A 161 5.30 -6.66 -4.71
CA LEU A 161 6.14 -7.31 -3.71
C LEU A 161 5.38 -7.57 -2.41
N ALA A 162 5.80 -8.61 -1.71
CA ALA A 162 5.53 -8.83 -0.30
C ALA A 162 6.85 -8.71 0.47
N LEU A 163 6.87 -7.87 1.50
CA LEU A 163 8.06 -7.60 2.32
C LEU A 163 7.91 -8.32 3.66
N SER A 164 8.96 -9.01 4.12
CA SER A 164 9.01 -9.54 5.49
C SER A 164 8.94 -8.40 6.51
N ARG A 165 8.42 -8.67 7.69
CA ARG A 165 8.21 -7.66 8.74
C ARG A 165 9.52 -7.01 9.20
N ASP A 166 10.61 -7.78 9.19
CA ASP A 166 11.97 -7.29 9.48
C ASP A 166 12.59 -6.52 8.30
N GLY A 167 11.95 -6.52 7.14
CA GLY A 167 12.43 -5.86 5.93
C GLY A 167 13.64 -6.51 5.26
N GLU A 168 14.07 -7.71 5.72
CA GLU A 168 15.28 -8.36 5.20
C GLU A 168 15.01 -9.21 3.95
N ARG A 169 13.74 -9.53 3.64
CA ARG A 169 13.34 -10.36 2.51
C ARG A 169 12.18 -9.73 1.77
N ALA A 170 12.35 -9.51 0.47
CA ALA A 170 11.30 -9.09 -0.43
C ALA A 170 11.01 -10.21 -1.44
N TYR A 171 9.73 -10.54 -1.61
CA TYR A 171 9.25 -11.52 -2.58
C TYR A 171 8.57 -10.76 -3.72
N VAL A 172 9.20 -10.75 -4.88
CA VAL A 172 8.85 -9.87 -6.00
C VAL A 172 8.26 -10.67 -7.14
N THR A 173 7.08 -10.29 -7.63
CA THR A 173 6.44 -10.94 -8.79
C THR A 173 6.96 -10.38 -10.10
N GLY A 174 7.32 -11.25 -11.05
CA GLY A 174 7.75 -10.89 -12.39
C GLY A 174 6.71 -11.29 -13.44
N LEU A 175 5.97 -10.31 -13.95
CA LEU A 175 4.83 -10.53 -14.85
C LEU A 175 5.20 -11.32 -16.09
N LEU A 176 6.32 -10.95 -16.74
CA LEU A 176 6.72 -11.54 -18.02
C LEU A 176 7.68 -12.72 -17.86
N SER A 177 8.41 -12.82 -16.75
CA SER A 177 9.23 -14.00 -16.44
C SER A 177 8.43 -15.16 -15.87
N ASN A 178 7.18 -14.96 -15.44
CA ASN A 178 6.35 -15.96 -14.77
C ASN A 178 6.99 -16.51 -13.48
N THR A 179 7.76 -15.68 -12.79
CA THR A 179 8.51 -16.04 -11.59
C THR A 179 8.16 -15.16 -10.40
N VAL A 180 8.44 -15.68 -9.22
CA VAL A 180 8.62 -14.88 -8.02
C VAL A 180 10.08 -14.96 -7.61
N SER A 181 10.66 -13.84 -7.26
CA SER A 181 12.05 -13.73 -6.81
C SER A 181 12.09 -13.40 -5.32
N LEU A 182 12.90 -14.12 -4.55
CA LEU A 182 13.35 -13.68 -3.24
C LEU A 182 14.57 -12.77 -3.41
N VAL A 183 14.49 -11.57 -2.87
CA VAL A 183 15.52 -10.52 -2.95
C VAL A 183 15.85 -10.04 -1.53
N CYS A 184 17.11 -9.77 -1.26
CA CYS A 184 17.56 -9.09 -0.03
C CYS A 184 17.63 -7.57 -0.32
N PRO A 185 16.71 -6.75 0.19
CA PRO A 185 16.54 -5.35 -0.26
C PRO A 185 17.76 -4.45 -0.03
N ARG A 186 18.65 -4.83 0.88
CA ARG A 186 19.85 -4.07 1.27
C ARG A 186 21.15 -4.81 0.99
N ASP A 187 21.11 -5.86 0.18
CA ASP A 187 22.30 -6.61 -0.22
C ASP A 187 22.32 -6.82 -1.75
N ALA A 188 22.96 -5.90 -2.44
CA ALA A 188 23.11 -5.98 -3.90
C ALA A 188 24.05 -7.09 -4.37
N ALA A 189 24.82 -7.70 -3.46
CA ALA A 189 25.70 -8.83 -3.76
C ALA A 189 24.96 -10.18 -3.66
N ALA A 190 23.84 -10.24 -2.94
CA ALA A 190 23.04 -11.44 -2.84
C ALA A 190 22.30 -11.70 -4.18
N ALA A 191 22.53 -12.85 -4.78
CA ALA A 191 21.81 -13.24 -5.99
C ALA A 191 20.33 -13.54 -5.65
N PRO A 192 19.36 -13.06 -6.47
CA PRO A 192 17.96 -13.38 -6.26
C PRO A 192 17.69 -14.88 -6.47
N VAL A 193 16.80 -15.45 -5.65
CA VAL A 193 16.34 -16.84 -5.79
C VAL A 193 14.99 -16.84 -6.46
N LEU A 194 14.88 -17.48 -7.63
CA LEU A 194 13.66 -17.47 -8.44
C LEU A 194 12.89 -18.79 -8.37
N VAL A 195 11.57 -18.69 -8.37
CA VAL A 195 10.65 -19.83 -8.49
C VAL A 195 9.54 -19.51 -9.50
N THR A 196 9.23 -20.45 -10.38
CA THR A 196 8.07 -20.36 -11.28
C THR A 196 6.82 -20.77 -10.52
N THR A 197 5.78 -19.92 -10.49
CA THR A 197 4.52 -20.17 -9.79
C THR A 197 3.35 -20.43 -10.73
N GLY A 198 3.36 -19.77 -11.87
CA GLY A 198 2.31 -19.84 -12.88
C GLY A 198 2.49 -18.69 -13.88
N ARG A 199 1.53 -18.55 -14.80
CA ARG A 199 1.62 -17.49 -15.84
C ARG A 199 1.12 -16.16 -15.31
N MET A 200 1.93 -15.11 -15.48
CA MET A 200 1.64 -13.73 -15.08
C MET A 200 1.32 -13.62 -13.57
N PRO A 201 2.29 -13.95 -12.68
CA PRO A 201 2.13 -13.70 -11.26
C PRO A 201 2.06 -12.20 -10.99
N GLU A 202 1.06 -11.74 -10.23
CA GLU A 202 0.89 -10.30 -9.94
C GLU A 202 0.73 -10.06 -8.44
N GLY A 203 -0.46 -10.22 -7.88
CA GLY A 203 -0.66 -10.04 -6.44
C GLY A 203 0.01 -11.11 -5.61
N CYS A 204 0.68 -10.72 -4.53
CA CYS A 204 1.25 -11.66 -3.57
C CYS A 204 1.14 -11.13 -2.13
N CYS A 205 1.10 -12.05 -1.16
CA CYS A 205 1.13 -11.72 0.26
C CYS A 205 1.78 -12.84 1.07
N LEU A 206 2.38 -12.48 2.20
CA LEU A 206 2.89 -13.45 3.19
C LEU A 206 1.77 -13.91 4.12
N SER A 207 1.82 -15.16 4.57
CA SER A 207 1.01 -15.61 5.71
C SER A 207 1.37 -14.82 6.97
N PRO A 208 0.51 -14.78 8.02
CA PRO A 208 0.82 -14.06 9.25
C PRO A 208 2.14 -14.48 9.92
N GLU A 209 2.53 -15.74 9.76
CA GLU A 209 3.79 -16.32 10.28
C GLU A 209 4.96 -16.19 9.29
N GLU A 210 4.74 -15.58 8.12
CA GLU A 210 5.71 -15.38 7.05
C GLU A 210 6.37 -16.67 6.50
N ARG A 211 5.76 -17.85 6.73
CA ARG A 211 6.26 -19.13 6.24
C ARG A 211 5.74 -19.53 4.88
N THR A 212 4.67 -18.89 4.43
CA THR A 212 4.06 -19.14 3.14
C THR A 212 3.86 -17.82 2.40
N LEU A 213 4.29 -17.77 1.15
CA LEU A 213 3.97 -16.71 0.22
C LEU A 213 2.83 -17.20 -0.68
N TYR A 214 1.72 -16.47 -0.73
CA TYR A 214 0.62 -16.71 -1.66
C TYR A 214 0.75 -15.83 -2.87
N VAL A 215 0.54 -16.40 -4.07
CA VAL A 215 0.76 -15.71 -5.35
C VAL A 215 -0.40 -15.95 -6.29
N GLY A 216 -1.08 -14.89 -6.70
CA GLY A 216 -2.10 -14.92 -7.74
C GLY A 216 -1.48 -14.94 -9.13
N ASN A 217 -1.76 -16.00 -9.91
CA ASN A 217 -1.26 -16.16 -11.28
C ASN A 217 -2.39 -15.86 -12.27
N ARG A 218 -2.45 -14.63 -12.75
CA ARG A 218 -3.56 -14.07 -13.53
C ARG A 218 -3.93 -14.91 -14.75
N ARG A 219 -2.94 -15.21 -15.60
CA ARG A 219 -3.15 -15.95 -16.85
C ARG A 219 -3.29 -17.46 -16.68
N SER A 220 -2.98 -17.97 -15.50
CA SER A 220 -3.23 -19.38 -15.14
C SER A 220 -4.56 -19.56 -14.43
N GLY A 221 -5.17 -18.50 -13.88
CA GLY A 221 -6.35 -18.61 -13.01
C GLY A 221 -6.08 -19.44 -11.76
N THR A 222 -4.88 -19.31 -11.18
CA THR A 222 -4.45 -20.12 -10.03
C THR A 222 -3.91 -19.26 -8.90
N LEU A 223 -4.01 -19.78 -7.69
CA LEU A 223 -3.31 -19.30 -6.50
C LEU A 223 -2.24 -20.33 -6.12
N ALA A 224 -0.99 -19.91 -6.00
CA ALA A 224 0.13 -20.74 -5.60
C ALA A 224 0.56 -20.42 -4.16
N ALA A 225 0.92 -21.45 -3.40
CA ALA A 225 1.54 -21.35 -2.08
C ALA A 225 3.03 -21.74 -2.18
N VAL A 226 3.91 -20.80 -1.89
CA VAL A 226 5.37 -20.97 -1.93
C VAL A 226 5.92 -21.02 -0.51
N ASP A 227 6.76 -21.97 -0.21
CA ASP A 227 7.53 -22.03 1.03
C ASP A 227 8.61 -20.96 1.03
N THR A 228 8.56 -20.05 1.99
CA THR A 228 9.48 -18.91 2.07
C THR A 228 10.92 -19.29 2.48
N GLY A 229 11.08 -20.42 3.15
CA GLY A 229 12.42 -20.91 3.58
C GLY A 229 13.17 -21.64 2.48
N THR A 230 12.44 -22.34 1.58
CA THR A 230 13.03 -23.15 0.51
C THR A 230 12.81 -22.60 -0.89
N MET A 231 11.97 -21.58 -1.04
CA MET A 231 11.53 -21.02 -2.32
C MET A 231 10.98 -22.10 -3.28
N ARG A 232 10.18 -23.01 -2.75
CA ARG A 232 9.53 -24.06 -3.55
C ARG A 232 8.01 -23.92 -3.47
N VAL A 233 7.34 -24.14 -4.59
CA VAL A 233 5.87 -24.23 -4.63
C VAL A 233 5.45 -25.49 -3.86
N ARG A 234 4.61 -25.32 -2.82
CA ARG A 234 4.04 -26.41 -2.02
C ARG A 234 2.71 -26.89 -2.57
N ASP A 235 1.89 -25.95 -3.03
CA ASP A 235 0.56 -26.26 -3.57
C ASP A 235 0.17 -25.20 -4.61
N THR A 236 -0.74 -25.59 -5.51
CA THR A 236 -1.34 -24.69 -6.50
C THR A 236 -2.81 -25.07 -6.67
N ARG A 237 -3.70 -24.10 -6.47
CA ARG A 237 -5.15 -24.26 -6.60
C ARG A 237 -5.67 -23.48 -7.78
N ALA A 238 -6.52 -24.12 -8.58
CA ALA A 238 -7.33 -23.40 -9.55
C ALA A 238 -8.40 -22.59 -8.81
N VAL A 239 -8.38 -21.26 -9.02
CA VAL A 239 -9.36 -20.33 -8.44
C VAL A 239 -10.31 -19.80 -9.51
N GLY A 240 -9.98 -20.06 -10.77
CA GLY A 240 -10.71 -19.51 -11.93
C GLY A 240 -10.44 -18.02 -12.13
N GLY A 241 -11.06 -17.45 -13.13
CA GLY A 241 -11.04 -16.01 -13.37
C GLY A 241 -9.65 -15.40 -13.65
N ASP A 242 -9.46 -14.18 -13.18
CA ASP A 242 -8.23 -13.39 -13.30
C ASP A 242 -7.83 -12.86 -11.90
N PRO A 243 -7.11 -13.68 -11.08
CA PRO A 243 -6.72 -13.33 -9.71
C PRO A 243 -5.66 -12.21 -9.71
N LEU A 244 -6.11 -10.98 -9.47
CA LEU A 244 -5.28 -9.76 -9.53
C LEU A 244 -4.47 -9.54 -8.26
N ARG A 245 -5.15 -9.48 -7.11
CA ARG A 245 -4.54 -9.14 -5.82
C ARG A 245 -4.85 -10.21 -4.77
N VAL A 246 -3.88 -10.50 -3.93
CA VAL A 246 -4.01 -11.44 -2.81
C VAL A 246 -3.63 -10.72 -1.52
N TYR A 247 -4.44 -10.89 -0.49
CA TYR A 247 -4.20 -10.29 0.82
C TYR A 247 -4.33 -11.34 1.91
N SER A 248 -3.50 -11.24 2.94
CA SER A 248 -3.57 -12.08 4.13
C SER A 248 -4.30 -11.32 5.24
N VAL A 249 -5.32 -11.94 5.81
CA VAL A 249 -6.04 -11.45 7.00
C VAL A 249 -5.31 -11.96 8.25
N ARG A 250 -5.36 -11.21 9.34
CA ARG A 250 -4.67 -11.56 10.60
C ARG A 250 -5.05 -12.94 11.16
N ASP A 251 -6.26 -13.41 10.88
CA ASP A 251 -6.76 -14.72 11.30
C ASP A 251 -6.33 -15.88 10.39
N GLY A 252 -5.47 -15.60 9.41
CA GLY A 252 -4.94 -16.59 8.46
C GLY A 252 -5.83 -16.83 7.24
N ARG A 253 -6.98 -16.14 7.12
CA ARG A 253 -7.77 -16.16 5.88
C ARG A 253 -7.04 -15.39 4.77
N LEU A 254 -7.42 -15.68 3.53
CA LEU A 254 -6.94 -14.99 2.34
C LEU A 254 -8.10 -14.28 1.66
N LEU A 255 -7.83 -13.10 1.13
CA LEU A 255 -8.73 -12.41 0.22
C LEU A 255 -8.10 -12.39 -1.17
N LEU A 256 -8.89 -12.74 -2.17
CA LEU A 256 -8.48 -12.77 -3.56
C LEU A 256 -9.40 -11.86 -4.38
N ALA A 257 -8.87 -10.76 -4.88
CA ALA A 257 -9.58 -9.88 -5.80
C ALA A 257 -9.48 -10.44 -7.22
N ASP A 258 -10.63 -10.72 -7.84
CA ASP A 258 -10.72 -11.35 -9.16
C ASP A 258 -11.38 -10.41 -10.17
N LEU A 259 -10.61 -10.02 -11.19
CA LEU A 259 -11.06 -9.09 -12.22
C LEU A 259 -12.16 -9.68 -13.11
N GLN A 260 -12.05 -10.95 -13.48
CA GLN A 260 -12.99 -11.59 -14.41
C GLN A 260 -14.29 -11.95 -13.72
N ARG A 261 -14.22 -12.38 -12.45
CA ARG A 261 -15.39 -12.74 -11.64
C ARG A 261 -16.07 -11.53 -11.00
N GLU A 262 -15.45 -10.35 -11.08
CA GLU A 262 -15.90 -9.11 -10.44
C GLU A 262 -16.25 -9.34 -8.95
N SER A 263 -15.34 -10.00 -8.24
CA SER A 263 -15.60 -10.53 -6.91
C SER A 263 -14.39 -10.49 -6.00
N LEU A 264 -14.66 -10.60 -4.70
CA LEU A 264 -13.67 -10.88 -3.66
C LEU A 264 -13.93 -12.30 -3.13
N SER A 265 -13.01 -13.22 -3.34
CA SER A 265 -13.05 -14.54 -2.69
C SER A 265 -12.45 -14.46 -1.29
N ILE A 266 -13.09 -15.11 -0.33
CA ILE A 266 -12.57 -15.34 1.02
C ILE A 266 -12.20 -16.82 1.11
N SER A 267 -10.94 -17.11 1.44
CA SER A 267 -10.42 -18.48 1.49
C SER A 267 -9.69 -18.74 2.81
N ARG A 268 -9.49 -20.01 3.16
CA ARG A 268 -8.59 -20.43 4.25
C ARG A 268 -7.13 -20.32 3.82
N GLY A 269 -6.21 -20.45 4.78
CA GLY A 269 -4.79 -20.51 4.49
C GLY A 269 -4.34 -21.71 3.65
N ASP A 270 -5.17 -22.77 3.54
CA ASP A 270 -4.99 -23.89 2.61
C ASP A 270 -5.54 -23.60 1.20
N MET A 271 -5.91 -22.36 0.94
CA MET A 271 -6.49 -21.87 -0.32
C MET A 271 -7.86 -22.47 -0.67
N SER A 272 -8.56 -23.14 0.25
CA SER A 272 -9.95 -23.56 0.04
C SER A 272 -10.89 -22.36 0.17
N GLU A 273 -11.74 -22.12 -0.85
CA GLU A 273 -12.72 -21.04 -0.82
C GLU A 273 -13.76 -21.25 0.28
N ILE A 274 -14.00 -20.21 1.10
CA ILE A 274 -15.06 -20.18 2.11
C ILE A 274 -16.30 -19.50 1.54
N ALA A 275 -16.10 -18.37 0.86
CA ALA A 275 -17.15 -17.54 0.32
C ALA A 275 -16.67 -16.72 -0.88
N LEU A 276 -17.63 -16.38 -1.74
CA LEU A 276 -17.44 -15.46 -2.84
C LEU A 276 -18.36 -14.27 -2.65
N VAL A 277 -17.80 -13.07 -2.65
CA VAL A 277 -18.55 -11.80 -2.51
C VAL A 277 -18.61 -11.12 -3.88
N PRO A 278 -19.77 -11.08 -4.55
CA PRO A 278 -19.94 -10.33 -5.78
C PRO A 278 -19.77 -8.82 -5.51
N LEU A 279 -18.95 -8.17 -6.30
CA LEU A 279 -18.68 -6.72 -6.16
C LEU A 279 -19.47 -5.88 -7.17
N GLY A 280 -19.95 -6.48 -8.27
CA GLY A 280 -20.72 -5.80 -9.33
C GLY A 280 -19.88 -4.88 -10.22
N ALA A 281 -18.56 -4.84 -10.01
CA ALA A 281 -17.55 -4.20 -10.85
C ALA A 281 -16.19 -4.83 -10.57
N ARG A 282 -15.23 -4.61 -11.45
CA ARG A 282 -13.87 -5.17 -11.30
C ARG A 282 -13.14 -4.51 -10.13
N PRO A 283 -12.56 -5.30 -9.21
CA PRO A 283 -11.72 -4.76 -8.15
C PRO A 283 -10.34 -4.36 -8.70
N SER A 284 -9.76 -3.28 -8.17
CA SER A 284 -8.37 -2.89 -8.44
C SER A 284 -7.44 -3.23 -7.27
N ALA A 285 -7.74 -2.71 -6.09
CA ALA A 285 -6.97 -2.98 -4.88
C ALA A 285 -7.87 -3.04 -3.66
N SER A 286 -7.33 -3.52 -2.54
CA SER A 286 -8.07 -3.56 -1.27
C SER A 286 -7.18 -3.20 -0.10
N SER A 287 -7.75 -2.64 0.94
CA SER A 287 -7.12 -2.53 2.25
C SER A 287 -8.01 -3.15 3.34
N LEU A 288 -7.34 -3.66 4.37
CA LEU A 288 -8.01 -4.27 5.51
C LEU A 288 -8.14 -3.26 6.63
N HIS A 289 -9.29 -3.27 7.31
CA HIS A 289 -9.44 -2.53 8.55
C HIS A 289 -8.52 -3.14 9.63
N PRO A 290 -7.78 -2.33 10.40
CA PRO A 290 -6.78 -2.85 11.34
C PRO A 290 -7.38 -3.64 12.52
N SER A 291 -8.64 -3.42 12.89
CA SER A 291 -9.27 -4.05 14.06
C SER A 291 -10.67 -4.62 13.82
N ARG A 292 -11.34 -4.26 12.73
CA ARG A 292 -12.68 -4.77 12.37
C ARG A 292 -12.58 -5.75 11.21
N PRO A 293 -13.49 -6.71 11.05
CA PRO A 293 -13.50 -7.66 9.93
C PRO A 293 -14.02 -7.02 8.64
N LEU A 294 -13.44 -5.89 8.25
CA LEU A 294 -13.83 -5.13 7.06
C LEU A 294 -12.69 -5.02 6.06
N ALA A 295 -13.03 -5.06 4.78
CA ALA A 295 -12.16 -4.69 3.67
C ALA A 295 -12.76 -3.54 2.87
N TYR A 296 -11.91 -2.61 2.44
CA TYR A 296 -12.23 -1.52 1.53
C TYR A 296 -11.68 -1.88 0.15
N VAL A 297 -12.55 -2.11 -0.80
CA VAL A 297 -12.20 -2.63 -2.13
C VAL A 297 -12.49 -1.55 -3.17
N SER A 298 -11.44 -1.02 -3.80
CA SER A 298 -11.56 -0.10 -4.92
C SER A 298 -12.07 -0.81 -6.16
N LEU A 299 -12.99 -0.17 -6.87
CA LEU A 299 -13.67 -0.71 -8.04
C LEU A 299 -13.44 0.18 -9.26
N THR A 300 -13.42 -0.44 -10.44
CA THR A 300 -13.35 0.28 -11.73
C THR A 300 -14.60 1.11 -12.04
N SER A 301 -15.62 1.05 -11.19
CA SER A 301 -16.82 1.90 -11.25
C SER A 301 -16.68 3.24 -10.50
N ASP A 302 -15.44 3.62 -10.13
CA ASP A 302 -15.16 4.83 -9.34
C ASP A 302 -15.85 4.82 -7.97
N GLU A 303 -15.80 3.67 -7.32
CA GLU A 303 -16.34 3.44 -5.99
C GLU A 303 -15.35 2.64 -5.13
N VAL A 304 -15.51 2.72 -3.82
CA VAL A 304 -14.95 1.77 -2.85
C VAL A 304 -16.11 0.99 -2.23
N ALA A 305 -16.08 -0.35 -2.37
CA ALA A 305 -16.99 -1.23 -1.66
C ALA A 305 -16.47 -1.52 -0.25
N VAL A 306 -17.33 -1.43 0.75
CA VAL A 306 -17.06 -1.88 2.13
C VAL A 306 -17.59 -3.30 2.26
N VAL A 307 -16.69 -4.25 2.49
CA VAL A 307 -17.02 -5.67 2.57
C VAL A 307 -16.89 -6.17 4.01
N ASP A 308 -17.96 -6.71 4.57
CA ASP A 308 -17.94 -7.46 5.82
C ASP A 308 -17.39 -8.88 5.56
N LEU A 309 -16.25 -9.17 6.17
CA LEU A 309 -15.53 -10.43 5.98
C LEU A 309 -16.11 -11.59 6.82
N GLU A 310 -16.94 -11.31 7.82
CA GLU A 310 -17.64 -12.34 8.61
C GLU A 310 -18.94 -12.76 7.90
N ARG A 311 -19.69 -11.75 7.42
CA ARG A 311 -20.97 -12.00 6.72
C ARG A 311 -20.78 -12.29 5.24
N ALA A 312 -19.56 -12.12 4.73
CA ALA A 312 -19.19 -12.29 3.32
C ALA A 312 -20.13 -11.53 2.37
N ARG A 313 -20.29 -10.23 2.61
CA ARG A 313 -21.16 -9.38 1.79
C ARG A 313 -20.67 -7.93 1.73
N VAL A 314 -21.08 -7.22 0.70
CA VAL A 314 -20.96 -5.78 0.61
C VAL A 314 -21.96 -5.13 1.59
N GLU A 315 -21.47 -4.31 2.52
CA GLU A 315 -22.31 -3.55 3.46
C GLU A 315 -22.60 -2.13 2.97
N GLY A 316 -21.71 -1.55 2.19
CA GLY A 316 -21.84 -0.19 1.69
C GLY A 316 -20.92 0.10 0.52
N ARG A 317 -21.13 1.27 -0.09
CA ARG A 317 -20.31 1.81 -1.16
C ARG A 317 -20.06 3.29 -0.94
N MET A 318 -18.85 3.74 -1.27
CA MET A 318 -18.45 5.13 -1.23
C MET A 318 -18.08 5.56 -2.66
N ARG A 319 -18.59 6.69 -3.11
CA ARG A 319 -18.19 7.27 -4.39
C ARG A 319 -16.83 7.92 -4.27
N THR A 320 -16.00 7.76 -5.31
CA THR A 320 -14.68 8.36 -5.43
C THR A 320 -14.61 9.27 -6.65
N GLY A 321 -13.45 9.84 -6.89
CA GLY A 321 -13.07 10.34 -8.22
C GLY A 321 -12.69 9.19 -9.14
N ARG A 322 -12.23 9.53 -10.35
CA ARG A 322 -11.96 8.56 -11.41
C ARG A 322 -10.68 7.75 -11.16
N GLY A 323 -10.79 6.46 -11.44
CA GLY A 323 -9.67 5.53 -11.33
C GLY A 323 -9.32 5.20 -9.88
N ALA A 324 -10.33 4.88 -9.05
CA ALA A 324 -10.10 4.37 -7.69
C ALA A 324 -9.15 3.17 -7.71
N ASP A 325 -8.06 3.27 -7.00
CA ASP A 325 -6.99 2.27 -6.98
C ASP A 325 -6.61 1.92 -5.54
N VAL A 326 -5.38 2.08 -5.13
CA VAL A 326 -4.94 1.71 -3.78
C VAL A 326 -5.70 2.49 -2.70
N THR A 327 -6.12 1.77 -1.67
CA THR A 327 -6.72 2.35 -0.46
C THR A 327 -5.87 2.08 0.77
N ARG A 328 -5.99 2.93 1.78
CA ARG A 328 -5.41 2.72 3.10
C ARG A 328 -6.27 3.36 4.17
N LEU A 329 -6.72 2.58 5.16
CA LEU A 329 -7.36 3.15 6.34
C LEU A 329 -6.32 3.65 7.34
N LEU A 330 -6.41 4.91 7.72
CA LEU A 330 -5.72 5.48 8.87
C LEU A 330 -6.64 5.34 10.08
N PRO A 331 -6.22 4.61 11.12
CA PRO A 331 -7.02 4.51 12.33
C PRO A 331 -7.15 5.86 13.04
N ALA A 332 -8.16 6.00 13.88
CA ALA A 332 -8.25 7.12 14.80
C ALA A 332 -6.96 7.20 15.66
N GLY A 333 -6.40 8.40 15.79
CA GLY A 333 -5.16 8.65 16.53
C GLY A 333 -5.38 9.33 17.85
#